data_6c35a409dbf46ea75a133b0b17a14e9f
#
_entry.id   6c35a409dbf46ea75a133b0b17a14e9f
#
_cell.length_a   1.000
_cell.length_b   1.000
_cell.length_c   1.000
_cell.angle_alpha   90.00
_cell.angle_beta   90.00
_cell.angle_gamma   90.00
#
_symmetry.space_group_name_H-M   'P 1'
#
loop_
_entity.id
_entity.type
_entity.pdbx_description
1 polymer ?
#
loop_
_entity_poly.entity_id
_entity_poly.type
_entity_poly.pdbx_seq_one_letter_code
_entity_poly.pdbx_strand_id
1 'polypeptide(L)'
;VDYGTAMGRFIAGDGLFLVNGDWESGNLDKQMTGNAGFFLMPPAEAGGKHAAMSAPLTYGIGANAKHADCAAFFLNWVATNDEARKIDVAVGGSNPGGPVDLPLPAVTPGSVTEQTLAAGTTIAKDNGAMDFIANATGAIYAEGWTPELQKMVGGRQTAAGMLTAVQAEYAKELSR
;
A
#
# COMPACT_ATOMS: atom_id res chain seq x y z
N VAL A 1 15.36 10.03 7.65
CA VAL A 1 15.33 8.64 8.17
C VAL A 1 14.90 7.76 7.01
N ASP A 2 15.64 6.72 6.69
CA ASP A 2 15.24 5.74 5.69
C ASP A 2 14.15 4.80 6.22
N TYR A 3 13.56 4.02 5.31
CA TYR A 3 12.44 3.13 5.62
C TYR A 3 12.76 2.10 6.72
N GLY A 4 13.88 1.41 6.60
CA GLY A 4 14.28 0.38 7.57
C GLY A 4 14.55 0.94 8.96
N THR A 5 15.19 2.10 9.03
CA THR A 5 15.41 2.81 10.30
C THR A 5 14.09 3.25 10.93
N ALA A 6 13.13 3.75 10.15
CA ALA A 6 11.82 4.14 10.67
C ALA A 6 11.07 2.94 11.28
N MET A 7 11.06 1.81 10.57
CA MET A 7 10.49 0.55 11.07
C MET A 7 11.18 0.07 12.34
N GLY A 8 12.52 0.02 12.35
CA GLY A 8 13.30 -0.42 13.50
C GLY A 8 13.02 0.42 14.75
N ARG A 9 12.91 1.73 14.61
CA ARG A 9 12.57 2.65 15.71
C ARG A 9 11.16 2.43 16.25
N PHE A 10 10.19 2.25 15.35
CA PHE A 10 8.81 1.94 15.75
C PHE A 10 8.73 0.62 16.53
N ILE A 11 9.39 -0.44 16.02
CA ILE A 11 9.47 -1.75 16.69
C ILE A 11 10.15 -1.64 18.06
N ALA A 12 11.17 -0.78 18.20
CA ALA A 12 11.84 -0.51 19.46
C ALA A 12 11.01 0.33 20.46
N GLY A 13 9.85 0.86 20.03
CA GLY A 13 8.98 1.68 20.87
C GLY A 13 9.33 3.18 20.90
N ASP A 14 10.19 3.64 19.98
CA ASP A 14 10.60 5.05 19.88
C ASP A 14 9.51 5.97 19.28
N GLY A 15 8.37 5.42 18.85
CA GLY A 15 7.27 6.17 18.29
C GLY A 15 5.92 5.55 18.56
N LEU A 16 4.89 6.40 18.73
CA LEU A 16 3.51 5.95 18.96
C LEU A 16 2.79 5.58 17.65
N PHE A 17 3.18 6.20 16.55
CA PHE A 17 2.54 6.01 15.25
C PHE A 17 3.58 5.85 14.15
N LEU A 18 3.26 4.97 13.21
CA LEU A 18 4.00 4.79 11.97
C LEU A 18 3.01 4.83 10.81
N VAL A 19 3.21 5.74 9.86
CA VAL A 19 2.47 5.73 8.61
C VAL A 19 3.14 4.73 7.66
N ASN A 20 2.43 3.64 7.36
CA ASN A 20 2.96 2.59 6.50
C ASN A 20 1.80 1.85 5.81
N GLY A 21 2.10 0.78 5.07
CA GLY A 21 1.13 -0.04 4.36
C GLY A 21 0.94 -1.42 4.99
N ASP A 22 -0.03 -2.14 4.46
CA ASP A 22 -0.41 -3.49 4.88
C ASP A 22 0.71 -4.53 4.74
N TRP A 23 1.67 -4.31 3.83
CA TRP A 23 2.82 -5.18 3.63
C TRP A 23 3.72 -5.38 4.87
N GLU A 24 3.62 -4.53 5.87
CA GLU A 24 4.36 -4.69 7.13
C GLU A 24 3.60 -5.48 8.19
N SER A 25 2.35 -5.83 7.96
CA SER A 25 1.51 -6.47 8.97
C SER A 25 2.11 -7.78 9.50
N GLY A 26 2.57 -8.65 8.61
CA GLY A 26 3.21 -9.92 9.01
C GLY A 26 4.54 -9.74 9.76
N ASN A 27 5.28 -8.67 9.47
CA ASN A 27 6.50 -8.31 10.20
C ASN A 27 6.16 -7.80 11.61
N LEU A 28 5.17 -6.92 11.72
CA LEU A 28 4.70 -6.39 13.01
C LEU A 28 4.11 -7.48 13.90
N ASP A 29 3.33 -8.41 13.34
CA ASP A 29 2.79 -9.54 14.07
C ASP A 29 3.90 -10.42 14.70
N LYS A 30 5.01 -10.61 13.97
CA LYS A 30 6.16 -11.38 14.46
C LYS A 30 6.97 -10.63 15.52
N GLN A 31 7.23 -9.35 15.33
CA GLN A 31 8.17 -8.61 16.17
C GLN A 31 7.51 -7.88 17.34
N MET A 32 6.24 -7.52 17.24
CA MET A 32 5.54 -6.75 18.25
C MET A 32 4.39 -7.48 18.92
N THR A 33 4.12 -8.71 18.57
CA THR A 33 3.08 -9.62 19.07
C THR A 33 2.10 -9.01 20.07
N GLY A 34 0.96 -8.50 19.61
CA GLY A 34 -0.07 -7.88 20.46
C GLY A 34 0.23 -6.46 20.95
N ASN A 35 1.41 -5.90 20.66
CA ASN A 35 1.78 -4.53 21.02
C ASN A 35 1.66 -3.52 19.88
N ALA A 36 1.25 -3.96 18.70
CA ALA A 36 0.95 -3.11 17.56
C ALA A 36 -0.51 -3.29 17.13
N GLY A 37 -1.12 -2.23 16.65
CA GLY A 37 -2.42 -2.25 16.03
C GLY A 37 -2.40 -1.44 14.73
N PHE A 38 -3.43 -1.63 13.90
CA PHE A 38 -3.59 -0.91 12.65
C PHE A 38 -4.93 -0.18 12.63
N PHE A 39 -4.94 1.02 12.08
CA PHE A 39 -6.17 1.75 11.78
C PHE A 39 -5.98 2.57 10.50
N LEU A 40 -7.07 2.76 9.77
CA LEU A 40 -7.09 3.66 8.63
C LEU A 40 -6.99 5.10 9.09
N MET A 41 -6.29 5.94 8.30
CA MET A 41 -6.34 7.38 8.52
C MET A 41 -7.80 7.83 8.58
N PRO A 42 -8.18 8.59 9.61
CA PRO A 42 -9.54 9.10 9.71
C PRO A 42 -9.91 9.92 8.46
N PRO A 43 -11.16 9.86 8.03
CA PRO A 43 -11.63 10.76 6.97
C PRO A 43 -11.55 12.22 7.40
N ALA A 44 -11.48 13.14 6.44
CA ALA A 44 -11.36 14.57 6.71
C ALA A 44 -12.53 15.13 7.53
N GLU A 45 -13.70 14.50 7.42
CA GLU A 45 -14.91 14.88 8.15
C GLU A 45 -15.48 13.68 8.89
N ALA A 46 -16.04 13.90 10.07
CA ALA A 46 -16.67 12.85 10.87
C ALA A 46 -17.79 12.15 10.08
N GLY A 47 -17.75 10.82 10.00
CA GLY A 47 -18.68 10.02 9.21
C GLY A 47 -18.41 10.02 7.71
N GLY A 48 -17.32 10.63 7.27
CA GLY A 48 -16.85 10.57 5.89
C GLY A 48 -16.34 9.20 5.49
N LYS A 49 -16.04 9.03 4.20
CA LYS A 49 -15.48 7.79 3.65
C LYS A 49 -13.99 7.72 3.87
N HIS A 50 -13.50 6.52 4.14
CA HIS A 50 -12.07 6.27 4.21
C HIS A 50 -11.48 6.20 2.80
N ALA A 51 -10.27 6.73 2.66
CA ALA A 51 -9.48 6.62 1.45
C ALA A 51 -8.07 6.15 1.81
N ALA A 52 -7.53 5.29 0.97
CA ALA A 52 -6.16 4.84 1.10
C ALA A 52 -5.50 4.79 -0.27
N MET A 53 -4.21 5.10 -0.28
CA MET A 53 -3.39 4.91 -1.46
C MET A 53 -3.23 3.42 -1.71
N SER A 54 -3.75 2.95 -2.84
CA SER A 54 -3.56 1.60 -3.30
C SER A 54 -2.31 1.54 -4.16
N ALA A 55 -1.37 0.69 -3.78
CA ALA A 55 -0.22 0.36 -4.61
C ALA A 55 -0.39 -1.09 -5.05
N PRO A 56 -1.25 -1.38 -6.05
CA PRO A 56 -1.40 -2.74 -6.52
C PRO A 56 -0.06 -3.21 -7.06
N LEU A 57 0.51 -4.23 -6.44
CA LEU A 57 1.61 -4.97 -7.04
C LEU A 57 1.05 -5.71 -8.25
N THR A 58 1.05 -5.02 -9.39
CA THR A 58 0.56 -5.58 -10.63
C THR A 58 1.58 -6.58 -11.18
N TYR A 59 1.16 -7.81 -11.35
CA TYR A 59 1.90 -8.78 -12.13
C TYR A 59 1.50 -8.62 -13.60
N GLY A 60 2.49 -8.46 -14.47
CA GLY A 60 2.27 -8.33 -15.91
C GLY A 60 2.96 -9.46 -16.68
N ILE A 61 2.38 -9.83 -17.82
CA ILE A 61 3.01 -10.73 -18.76
C ILE A 61 3.64 -9.89 -19.86
N GLY A 62 4.95 -10.02 -20.06
CA GLY A 62 5.65 -9.27 -21.12
C GLY A 62 5.08 -9.62 -22.49
N ALA A 63 4.91 -8.60 -23.36
CA ALA A 63 4.35 -8.78 -24.70
C ALA A 63 5.10 -9.82 -25.55
N ASN A 64 6.39 -10.02 -25.31
CA ASN A 64 7.24 -10.98 -26.02
C ASN A 64 7.55 -12.24 -25.19
N ALA A 65 6.74 -12.54 -24.17
CA ALA A 65 6.93 -13.74 -23.36
C ALA A 65 6.78 -15.01 -24.20
N LYS A 66 7.79 -15.90 -24.15
CA LYS A 66 7.79 -17.16 -24.92
C LYS A 66 6.75 -18.17 -24.40
N HIS A 67 6.34 -18.05 -23.15
CA HIS A 67 5.41 -18.94 -22.45
C HIS A 67 4.32 -18.13 -21.76
N ALA A 68 3.64 -17.27 -22.52
CA ALA A 68 2.60 -16.38 -22.01
C ALA A 68 1.41 -17.15 -21.40
N ASP A 69 1.08 -18.32 -21.95
CA ASP A 69 0.05 -19.22 -21.46
C ASP A 69 0.38 -19.79 -20.08
N CYS A 70 1.61 -20.26 -19.86
CA CYS A 70 2.08 -20.69 -18.55
C CYS A 70 2.08 -19.56 -17.53
N ALA A 71 2.50 -18.36 -17.93
CA ALA A 71 2.47 -17.19 -17.06
C ALA A 71 1.03 -16.81 -16.68
N ALA A 72 0.10 -16.83 -17.64
CA ALA A 72 -1.32 -16.57 -17.39
C ALA A 72 -1.93 -17.61 -16.45
N PHE A 73 -1.61 -18.89 -16.66
CA PHE A 73 -2.04 -19.97 -15.74
C PHE A 73 -1.53 -19.73 -14.32
N PHE A 74 -0.25 -19.41 -14.16
CA PHE A 74 0.34 -19.15 -12.86
C PHE A 74 -0.30 -17.94 -12.16
N LEU A 75 -0.49 -16.83 -12.87
CA LEU A 75 -1.13 -15.64 -12.31
C LEU A 75 -2.58 -15.90 -11.91
N ASN A 76 -3.33 -16.63 -12.73
CA ASN A 76 -4.68 -17.04 -12.38
C ASN A 76 -4.70 -17.96 -11.14
N TRP A 77 -3.76 -18.90 -11.05
CA TRP A 77 -3.63 -19.78 -9.89
C TRP A 77 -3.33 -18.98 -8.61
N VAL A 78 -2.37 -18.05 -8.65
CA VAL A 78 -2.06 -17.17 -7.49
C VAL A 78 -3.29 -16.38 -7.06
N ALA A 79 -4.07 -15.86 -8.02
CA ALA A 79 -5.23 -15.03 -7.74
C ALA A 79 -6.46 -15.79 -7.22
N THR A 80 -6.60 -17.09 -7.54
CA THR A 80 -7.84 -17.83 -7.29
C THR A 80 -7.69 -19.06 -6.39
N ASN A 81 -6.47 -19.58 -6.22
CA ASN A 81 -6.24 -20.78 -5.43
C ASN A 81 -6.15 -20.44 -3.93
N ASP A 82 -6.93 -21.11 -3.10
CA ASP A 82 -6.99 -20.87 -1.65
C ASP A 82 -5.64 -20.99 -0.95
N GLU A 83 -4.82 -21.96 -1.33
CA GLU A 83 -3.51 -22.18 -0.72
C GLU A 83 -2.53 -21.08 -1.10
N ALA A 84 -2.51 -20.68 -2.37
CA ALA A 84 -1.69 -19.56 -2.83
C ALA A 84 -2.07 -18.26 -2.12
N ARG A 85 -3.36 -17.97 -1.99
CA ARG A 85 -3.88 -16.79 -1.28
C ARG A 85 -3.53 -16.81 0.22
N LYS A 86 -3.60 -17.97 0.86
CA LYS A 86 -3.14 -18.14 2.27
C LYS A 86 -1.66 -17.84 2.42
N ILE A 87 -0.84 -18.35 1.51
CA ILE A 87 0.62 -18.11 1.52
C ILE A 87 0.91 -16.61 1.32
N ASP A 88 0.24 -15.97 0.38
CA ASP A 88 0.40 -14.54 0.10
C ASP A 88 0.11 -13.69 1.34
N VAL A 89 -1.00 -13.93 2.01
CA VAL A 89 -1.34 -13.24 3.27
C VAL A 89 -0.37 -13.58 4.40
N ALA A 90 0.01 -14.84 4.56
CA ALA A 90 0.88 -15.28 5.66
C ALA A 90 2.33 -14.77 5.53
N VAL A 91 2.83 -14.60 4.32
CA VAL A 91 4.20 -14.18 4.03
C VAL A 91 4.27 -12.71 3.65
N GLY A 92 3.39 -12.26 2.77
CA GLY A 92 3.34 -10.89 2.29
C GLY A 92 2.63 -9.92 3.23
N GLY A 93 1.69 -10.43 4.05
CA GLY A 93 0.88 -9.62 4.95
C GLY A 93 -0.14 -8.72 4.24
N SER A 94 -0.10 -8.69 2.92
CA SER A 94 -0.93 -7.82 2.09
C SER A 94 -2.32 -8.42 1.84
N ASN A 95 -3.25 -7.56 1.43
CA ASN A 95 -4.54 -8.03 0.95
C ASN A 95 -4.38 -8.88 -0.31
N PRO A 96 -4.94 -10.09 -0.36
CA PRO A 96 -4.79 -10.97 -1.51
C PRO A 96 -5.51 -10.36 -2.72
N GLY A 97 -4.88 -10.43 -3.89
CA GLY A 97 -5.51 -10.09 -5.15
C GLY A 97 -6.61 -11.09 -5.56
N GLY A 98 -7.17 -10.89 -6.74
CA GLY A 98 -8.15 -11.80 -7.33
C GLY A 98 -9.61 -11.36 -7.17
N PRO A 99 -10.57 -12.25 -7.47
CA PRO A 99 -12.00 -11.97 -7.40
C PRO A 99 -12.45 -11.54 -6.00
N VAL A 100 -13.28 -10.50 -5.95
CA VAL A 100 -13.76 -9.89 -4.70
C VAL A 100 -14.74 -10.76 -3.90
N ASP A 101 -15.32 -11.74 -4.55
CA ASP A 101 -16.27 -12.70 -3.95
C ASP A 101 -15.58 -13.92 -3.31
N LEU A 102 -14.28 -14.06 -3.49
CA LEU A 102 -13.51 -15.08 -2.79
C LEU A 102 -13.32 -14.71 -1.32
N PRO A 103 -13.49 -15.68 -0.40
CA PRO A 103 -13.31 -15.41 1.03
C PRO A 103 -11.85 -15.01 1.33
N LEU A 104 -11.69 -14.11 2.29
CA LEU A 104 -10.36 -13.80 2.81
C LEU A 104 -9.80 -15.01 3.56
N PRO A 105 -8.48 -15.27 3.45
CA PRO A 105 -7.83 -16.31 4.23
C PRO A 105 -7.98 -16.06 5.74
N ALA A 106 -8.15 -17.13 6.50
CA ALA A 106 -8.14 -17.04 7.96
C ALA A 106 -6.76 -16.66 8.47
N VAL A 107 -6.73 -15.73 9.41
CA VAL A 107 -5.51 -15.20 10.05
C VAL A 107 -5.66 -15.25 11.57
N THR A 108 -4.59 -14.98 12.30
CA THR A 108 -4.62 -14.95 13.76
C THR A 108 -5.54 -13.84 14.27
N PRO A 109 -6.54 -14.14 15.10
CA PRO A 109 -7.41 -13.12 15.66
C PRO A 109 -6.65 -12.07 16.46
N GLY A 110 -7.00 -10.80 16.29
CA GLY A 110 -6.35 -9.66 16.94
C GLY A 110 -5.00 -9.25 16.34
N SER A 111 -4.52 -9.96 15.32
CA SER A 111 -3.28 -9.62 14.64
C SER A 111 -3.37 -8.32 13.83
N VAL A 112 -2.23 -7.70 13.54
CA VAL A 112 -2.16 -6.55 12.62
C VAL A 112 -2.62 -6.98 11.21
N THR A 113 -2.28 -8.20 10.80
CA THR A 113 -2.73 -8.78 9.52
C THR A 113 -4.25 -8.87 9.45
N GLU A 114 -4.96 -9.30 10.51
CA GLU A 114 -6.43 -9.28 10.53
C GLU A 114 -6.98 -7.87 10.37
N GLN A 115 -6.38 -6.89 11.07
CA GLN A 115 -6.82 -5.50 11.04
C GLN A 115 -6.60 -4.87 9.65
N THR A 116 -5.49 -5.17 8.97
CA THR A 116 -5.24 -4.69 7.60
C THR A 116 -6.16 -5.30 6.58
N LEU A 117 -6.52 -6.60 6.70
CA LEU A 117 -7.53 -7.22 5.84
C LEU A 117 -8.92 -6.58 6.02
N ALA A 118 -9.30 -6.31 7.26
CA ALA A 118 -10.55 -5.60 7.56
C ALA A 118 -10.55 -4.16 7.02
N ALA A 119 -9.41 -3.48 7.10
CA ALA A 119 -9.22 -2.15 6.52
C ALA A 119 -9.36 -2.16 5.00
N GLY A 120 -8.75 -3.14 4.30
CA GLY A 120 -8.90 -3.32 2.86
C GLY A 120 -10.37 -3.50 2.45
N THR A 121 -11.13 -4.30 3.21
CA THR A 121 -12.57 -4.45 3.01
C THR A 121 -13.32 -3.12 3.19
N THR A 122 -12.96 -2.32 4.18
CA THR A 122 -13.55 -1.00 4.41
C THR A 122 -13.26 -0.05 3.25
N ILE A 123 -12.02 0.02 2.76
CA ILE A 123 -11.63 0.84 1.62
C ILE A 123 -12.38 0.43 0.36
N ALA A 124 -12.52 -0.87 0.09
CA ALA A 124 -13.28 -1.37 -1.04
C ALA A 124 -14.77 -0.98 -0.96
N LYS A 125 -15.38 -1.11 0.22
CA LYS A 125 -16.78 -0.73 0.49
C LYS A 125 -17.00 0.78 0.31
N ASP A 126 -16.07 1.59 0.74
CA ASP A 126 -16.12 3.04 0.65
C ASP A 126 -15.80 3.55 -0.77
N ASN A 127 -15.36 2.67 -1.67
CA ASN A 127 -14.77 3.01 -2.98
C ASN A 127 -13.64 4.04 -2.82
N GLY A 128 -12.81 3.83 -1.82
CA GLY A 128 -11.79 4.76 -1.35
C GLY A 128 -10.37 4.46 -1.82
N ALA A 129 -10.19 3.48 -2.71
CA ALA A 129 -8.88 3.20 -3.28
C ALA A 129 -8.45 4.34 -4.22
N MET A 130 -7.24 4.87 -4.00
CA MET A 130 -6.64 5.90 -4.84
C MET A 130 -5.36 5.35 -5.47
N ASP A 131 -5.07 5.75 -6.71
CA ASP A 131 -3.85 5.35 -7.37
C ASP A 131 -2.59 5.81 -6.60
N PHE A 132 -1.59 4.95 -6.57
CA PHE A 132 -0.29 5.30 -6.05
C PHE A 132 0.44 6.20 -7.05
N ILE A 133 0.92 7.33 -6.57
CA ILE A 133 1.54 8.35 -7.44
C ILE A 133 2.74 7.82 -8.24
N ALA A 134 3.48 6.83 -7.71
CA ALA A 134 4.58 6.19 -8.42
C ALA A 134 4.14 5.40 -9.67
N ASN A 135 2.85 5.07 -9.79
CA ASN A 135 2.32 4.38 -10.97
C ASN A 135 2.31 5.28 -12.21
N ALA A 136 2.43 6.59 -12.06
CA ALA A 136 2.49 7.50 -13.20
C ALA A 136 3.84 7.38 -13.93
N THR A 137 4.92 7.82 -13.33
CA THR A 137 6.30 7.57 -13.80
C THR A 137 7.28 7.62 -12.63
N GLY A 138 8.45 6.98 -12.78
CA GLY A 138 9.52 7.08 -11.79
C GLY A 138 10.03 8.51 -11.61
N ALA A 139 10.01 9.34 -12.65
CA ALA A 139 10.41 10.74 -12.59
C ALA A 139 9.45 11.56 -11.72
N ILE A 140 8.14 11.38 -11.88
CA ILE A 140 7.16 12.07 -11.03
C ILE A 140 7.37 11.74 -9.56
N TYR A 141 7.65 10.49 -9.23
CA TYR A 141 7.92 10.09 -7.86
C TYR A 141 9.23 10.68 -7.31
N ALA A 142 10.32 10.57 -8.08
CA ALA A 142 11.66 10.93 -7.63
C ALA A 142 11.94 12.45 -7.69
N GLU A 143 11.45 13.13 -8.72
CA GLU A 143 11.77 14.53 -9.00
C GLU A 143 10.63 15.48 -8.57
N GLY A 144 9.38 15.01 -8.63
CA GLY A 144 8.20 15.76 -8.23
C GLY A 144 7.80 15.49 -6.78
N TRP A 145 7.27 14.31 -6.50
CA TRP A 145 6.61 14.02 -5.23
C TRP A 145 7.57 14.06 -4.03
N THR A 146 8.63 13.26 -4.06
CA THR A 146 9.50 13.07 -2.90
C THR A 146 10.18 14.36 -2.41
N PRO A 147 10.86 15.16 -3.27
CA PRO A 147 11.50 16.39 -2.81
C PRO A 147 10.50 17.46 -2.38
N GLU A 148 9.34 17.55 -3.04
CA GLU A 148 8.34 18.54 -2.69
C GLU A 148 7.64 18.20 -1.36
N LEU A 149 7.36 16.92 -1.10
CA LEU A 149 6.87 16.47 0.20
C LEU A 149 7.88 16.77 1.33
N GLN A 150 9.17 16.54 1.09
CA GLN A 150 10.23 16.85 2.06
C GLN A 150 10.33 18.35 2.36
N LYS A 151 10.14 19.22 1.35
CA LYS A 151 10.08 20.67 1.57
C LYS A 151 8.87 21.06 2.41
N MET A 152 7.70 20.49 2.14
CA MET A 152 6.48 20.76 2.88
C MET A 152 6.60 20.33 4.35
N VAL A 153 7.00 19.07 4.59
CA VAL A 153 7.20 18.54 5.96
C VAL A 153 8.28 19.31 6.71
N GLY A 154 9.32 19.78 6.01
CA GLY A 154 10.38 20.63 6.56
C GLY A 154 9.99 22.09 6.74
N GLY A 155 8.72 22.47 6.53
CA GLY A 155 8.23 23.84 6.69
C GLY A 155 8.74 24.84 5.65
N ARG A 156 9.31 24.37 4.53
CA ARG A 156 9.90 25.22 3.49
C ARG A 156 8.93 25.58 2.37
N GLN A 157 7.74 24.99 2.38
CA GLN A 157 6.63 25.37 1.49
C GLN A 157 5.29 24.94 2.08
N THR A 158 4.22 25.49 1.52
CA THR A 158 2.84 25.12 1.89
C THR A 158 2.39 23.85 1.16
N ALA A 159 1.34 23.18 1.65
CA ALA A 159 0.72 22.06 0.95
C ALA A 159 0.25 22.45 -0.45
N ALA A 160 -0.35 23.64 -0.61
CA ALA A 160 -0.76 24.14 -1.92
C ALA A 160 0.44 24.33 -2.88
N GLY A 161 1.56 24.86 -2.38
CA GLY A 161 2.79 24.98 -3.15
C GLY A 161 3.34 23.64 -3.59
N MET A 162 3.35 22.65 -2.69
CA MET A 162 3.71 21.27 -3.02
C MET A 162 2.86 20.70 -4.15
N LEU A 163 1.53 20.79 -4.02
CA LEU A 163 0.62 20.26 -5.04
C LEU A 163 0.81 20.93 -6.40
N THR A 164 1.05 22.23 -6.41
CA THR A 164 1.34 23.00 -7.65
C THR A 164 2.64 22.50 -8.31
N ALA A 165 3.69 22.28 -7.53
CA ALA A 165 4.97 21.78 -8.05
C ALA A 165 4.86 20.34 -8.60
N VAL A 166 4.16 19.46 -7.88
CA VAL A 166 3.88 18.08 -8.33
C VAL A 166 3.06 18.10 -9.62
N GLN A 167 2.02 18.93 -9.71
CA GLN A 167 1.20 19.07 -10.92
C GLN A 167 2.01 19.58 -12.12
N ALA A 168 2.95 20.48 -11.90
CA ALA A 168 3.84 20.95 -12.97
C ALA A 168 4.74 19.82 -13.51
N GLU A 169 5.26 18.93 -12.65
CA GLU A 169 6.03 17.77 -13.09
C GLU A 169 5.17 16.76 -13.85
N TYR A 170 3.93 16.53 -13.42
CA TYR A 170 2.97 15.74 -14.19
C TYR A 170 2.75 16.30 -15.59
N ALA A 171 2.50 17.60 -15.71
CA ALA A 171 2.28 18.25 -17.01
C ALA A 171 3.51 18.10 -17.94
N LYS A 172 4.71 18.23 -17.41
CA LYS A 172 5.97 18.05 -18.13
C LYS A 172 6.13 16.61 -18.64
N GLU A 173 5.85 15.61 -17.79
CA GLU A 173 5.98 14.19 -18.16
C GLU A 173 4.93 13.76 -19.19
N LEU A 174 3.69 14.23 -19.09
CA LEU A 174 2.62 13.93 -20.05
C LEU A 174 2.78 14.63 -21.41
N SER A 175 3.66 15.62 -21.51
CA SER A 175 3.95 16.32 -22.76
C SER A 175 5.11 15.71 -23.58
N ARG A 176 5.75 14.67 -23.07
CA ARG A 176 6.83 13.91 -23.73
C ARG A 176 6.26 12.79 -24.58
#